data_9a4af0fe26abb2a3345e298f81cb027c
#
_entry.id   9a4af0fe26abb2a3345e298f81cb027c
#
_cell.length_a   1.000
_cell.length_b   1.000
_cell.length_c   1.000
_cell.angle_alpha   90.00
_cell.angle_beta   90.00
_cell.angle_gamma   90.00
#
_symmetry.space_group_name_H-M   'P 1'
#
loop_
_entity.id
_entity.type
_entity.pdbx_description
1 polymer ?
#
loop_
_entity_poly.entity_id
_entity_poly.type
_entity_poly.pdbx_seq_one_letter_code
_entity_poly.pdbx_strand_id
1 'polypeptide(L)'
;MFNNDGTKMYILHGDGTTADDTVLEYTLSTAYDPSTKGSASSLDISDPGNPNHQQGMSFNHDGTRLFIAINGNDQIVEYELTTAFDIDGGHTYKGAYTVAYSNPDPAGIAFNHDGTKMFNADFSQDTIETYTLVSPFNLVANVSGEHDGDVLGDDTDANGDTLTVTSYITVASEGSGTAAS
;
A
#
# COMPACT_ATOMS: atom_id res chain seq x y z
N MET A 1 -14.44 -2.25 6.67
CA MET A 1 -14.88 -1.64 5.38
C MET A 1 -15.87 -2.55 4.68
N PHE A 2 -16.52 -2.08 3.59
CA PHE A 2 -17.44 -2.87 2.78
C PHE A 2 -16.95 -2.90 1.33
N ASN A 3 -17.41 -3.90 0.57
CA ASN A 3 -17.30 -3.87 -0.89
C ASN A 3 -18.30 -2.86 -1.49
N ASN A 4 -18.27 -2.69 -2.82
CA ASN A 4 -19.00 -1.62 -3.49
C ASN A 4 -20.52 -1.71 -3.37
N ASP A 5 -21.09 -2.90 -3.23
CA ASP A 5 -22.53 -3.12 -3.12
C ASP A 5 -22.99 -3.41 -1.67
N GLY A 6 -22.06 -3.43 -0.72
CA GLY A 6 -22.33 -3.65 0.69
C GLY A 6 -22.68 -5.08 1.07
N THR A 7 -22.54 -6.04 0.17
CA THR A 7 -22.84 -7.45 0.44
C THR A 7 -21.72 -8.19 1.18
N LYS A 8 -20.53 -7.58 1.23
CA LYS A 8 -19.37 -8.10 1.97
C LYS A 8 -18.83 -7.04 2.92
N MET A 9 -18.41 -7.47 4.11
CA MET A 9 -17.76 -6.65 5.12
C MET A 9 -16.41 -7.25 5.47
N TYR A 10 -15.39 -6.37 5.61
CA TYR A 10 -14.02 -6.77 5.95
C TYR A 10 -13.59 -6.11 7.26
N ILE A 11 -12.86 -6.88 8.07
CA ILE A 11 -12.31 -6.44 9.35
C ILE A 11 -10.85 -6.85 9.39
N LEU A 12 -9.97 -5.90 9.71
CA LEU A 12 -8.62 -6.23 10.15
C LEU A 12 -8.71 -6.79 11.55
N HIS A 13 -8.10 -7.95 11.76
CA HIS A 13 -8.02 -8.62 13.04
C HIS A 13 -6.56 -8.93 13.36
N GLY A 14 -6.11 -8.48 14.50
CA GLY A 14 -4.78 -8.74 15.01
C GLY A 14 -4.71 -8.30 16.47
N ASP A 15 -3.94 -8.98 17.28
CA ASP A 15 -3.76 -8.68 18.71
C ASP A 15 -2.38 -8.09 19.03
N GLY A 16 -1.61 -7.75 17.97
CA GLY A 16 -0.22 -7.28 18.10
C GLY A 16 0.78 -8.42 18.25
N THR A 17 0.35 -9.67 18.07
CA THR A 17 1.21 -10.84 17.92
C THR A 17 1.09 -11.39 16.51
N THR A 18 2.16 -11.95 15.97
CA THR A 18 2.24 -12.40 14.57
C THR A 18 1.37 -13.58 14.21
N ALA A 19 0.76 -14.23 15.18
CA ALA A 19 0.06 -15.50 14.97
C ALA A 19 -1.40 -15.34 14.52
N ASP A 20 -2.00 -14.15 14.70
CA ASP A 20 -3.43 -13.94 14.50
C ASP A 20 -3.75 -12.76 13.55
N ASP A 21 -2.75 -12.31 12.81
CA ASP A 21 -2.90 -11.17 11.88
C ASP A 21 -3.66 -11.60 10.62
N THR A 22 -4.93 -11.24 10.57
CA THR A 22 -5.83 -11.68 9.49
C THR A 22 -6.73 -10.54 9.01
N VAL A 23 -7.14 -10.64 7.75
CA VAL A 23 -8.33 -9.95 7.25
C VAL A 23 -9.50 -10.93 7.31
N LEU A 24 -10.56 -10.56 8.00
CA LEU A 24 -11.80 -11.33 8.05
C LEU A 24 -12.79 -10.78 7.01
N GLU A 25 -13.37 -11.67 6.22
CA GLU A 25 -14.45 -11.36 5.28
C GLU A 25 -15.76 -11.97 5.76
N TYR A 26 -16.81 -11.19 5.78
CA TYR A 26 -18.17 -11.63 6.09
C TYR A 26 -19.11 -11.34 4.92
N THR A 27 -19.88 -12.33 4.49
CA THR A 27 -21.01 -12.11 3.59
C THR A 27 -22.21 -11.62 4.41
N LEU A 28 -22.87 -10.58 3.92
CA LEU A 28 -24.06 -10.00 4.54
C LEU A 28 -25.31 -10.40 3.77
N SER A 29 -26.36 -10.83 4.45
CA SER A 29 -27.65 -11.13 3.82
C SER A 29 -28.47 -9.85 3.52
N THR A 30 -28.13 -8.77 4.20
CA THR A 30 -28.66 -7.42 3.91
C THR A 30 -27.47 -6.49 3.72
N ALA A 31 -27.39 -5.81 2.57
CA ALA A 31 -26.28 -4.93 2.24
C ALA A 31 -26.11 -3.84 3.30
N TYR A 32 -24.86 -3.59 3.70
CA TYR A 32 -24.45 -2.62 4.73
C TYR A 32 -25.02 -2.85 6.13
N ASP A 33 -25.58 -4.03 6.41
CA ASP A 33 -26.10 -4.36 7.74
C ASP A 33 -25.22 -5.44 8.41
N PRO A 34 -24.26 -5.04 9.28
CA PRO A 34 -23.36 -5.98 9.96
C PRO A 34 -24.06 -7.00 10.87
N SER A 35 -25.31 -6.72 11.29
CA SER A 35 -26.08 -7.65 12.10
C SER A 35 -26.49 -8.92 11.35
N THR A 36 -26.44 -8.88 10.01
CA THR A 36 -26.81 -9.98 9.10
C THR A 36 -25.62 -10.79 8.60
N LYS A 37 -24.43 -10.63 9.22
CA LYS A 37 -23.22 -11.32 8.83
C LYS A 37 -23.32 -12.84 9.02
N GLY A 38 -22.81 -13.58 8.03
CA GLY A 38 -22.59 -15.02 8.08
C GLY A 38 -21.30 -15.41 8.81
N SER A 39 -20.81 -16.60 8.53
CA SER A 39 -19.47 -17.04 8.98
C SER A 39 -18.38 -16.23 8.28
N ALA A 40 -17.26 -16.04 8.95
CA ALA A 40 -16.09 -15.39 8.36
C ALA A 40 -15.28 -16.36 7.51
N SER A 41 -14.76 -15.89 6.39
CA SER A 41 -13.53 -16.36 5.76
C SER A 41 -12.35 -15.52 6.24
N SER A 42 -11.12 -16.01 6.13
CA SER A 42 -9.93 -15.29 6.60
C SER A 42 -8.81 -15.35 5.58
N LEU A 43 -8.14 -14.22 5.40
CA LEU A 43 -6.84 -14.10 4.74
C LEU A 43 -5.79 -13.94 5.82
N ASP A 44 -4.87 -14.90 5.91
CA ASP A 44 -3.67 -14.78 6.73
C ASP A 44 -2.71 -13.77 6.09
N ILE A 45 -2.36 -12.74 6.84
CA ILE A 45 -1.46 -11.67 6.41
C ILE A 45 -0.17 -11.64 7.22
N SER A 46 0.10 -12.71 7.97
CA SER A 46 1.32 -12.86 8.78
C SER A 46 2.60 -13.05 7.96
N ASP A 47 2.49 -13.27 6.66
CA ASP A 47 3.62 -13.43 5.72
C ASP A 47 3.48 -12.48 4.53
N PRO A 48 4.55 -11.81 4.06
CA PRO A 48 5.96 -12.02 4.36
C PRO A 48 6.56 -10.90 5.26
N GLY A 49 7.19 -11.29 6.33
CA GLY A 49 8.05 -10.38 7.08
C GLY A 49 7.52 -9.88 8.41
N ASN A 50 6.51 -10.57 8.95
CA ASN A 50 6.00 -10.31 10.29
C ASN A 50 5.28 -8.95 10.44
N PRO A 51 4.10 -8.80 9.87
CA PRO A 51 3.33 -7.59 10.03
C PRO A 51 2.77 -7.52 11.46
N ASN A 52 3.48 -6.80 12.31
CA ASN A 52 2.93 -6.39 13.60
C ASN A 52 2.15 -5.09 13.40
N HIS A 53 0.96 -5.00 13.99
CA HIS A 53 0.16 -3.78 14.03
C HIS A 53 -0.36 -3.30 12.66
N GLN A 54 -1.26 -4.08 12.07
CA GLN A 54 -2.06 -3.62 10.94
C GLN A 54 -3.02 -2.53 11.44
N GLN A 55 -3.06 -1.41 10.73
CA GLN A 55 -3.86 -0.26 11.16
C GLN A 55 -4.97 0.11 10.18
N GLY A 56 -4.71 -0.02 8.88
CA GLY A 56 -5.67 0.35 7.86
C GLY A 56 -5.66 -0.59 6.67
N MET A 57 -6.78 -0.66 5.95
CA MET A 57 -6.87 -1.38 4.69
C MET A 57 -7.72 -0.62 3.68
N SER A 58 -7.44 -0.85 2.41
CA SER A 58 -8.19 -0.31 1.29
C SER A 58 -8.20 -1.30 0.13
N PHE A 59 -9.31 -1.39 -0.60
CA PHE A 59 -9.32 -2.02 -1.92
C PHE A 59 -9.08 -0.98 -3.01
N ASN A 60 -8.61 -1.43 -4.17
CA ASN A 60 -8.77 -0.65 -5.38
C ASN A 60 -10.25 -0.62 -5.81
N HIS A 61 -10.56 0.22 -6.81
CA HIS A 61 -11.95 0.49 -7.20
C HIS A 61 -12.72 -0.77 -7.64
N ASP A 62 -12.06 -1.69 -8.33
CA ASP A 62 -12.68 -2.91 -8.86
C ASP A 62 -12.57 -4.12 -7.90
N GLY A 63 -11.90 -3.96 -6.75
CA GLY A 63 -11.77 -4.99 -5.72
C GLY A 63 -10.80 -6.11 -6.04
N THR A 64 -9.99 -5.95 -7.09
CA THR A 64 -8.99 -6.97 -7.47
C THR A 64 -7.68 -6.86 -6.69
N ARG A 65 -7.50 -5.77 -5.94
CA ARG A 65 -6.32 -5.52 -5.10
C ARG A 65 -6.71 -5.06 -3.71
N LEU A 66 -6.01 -5.59 -2.73
CA LEU A 66 -6.12 -5.23 -1.31
C LEU A 66 -4.80 -4.65 -0.84
N PHE A 67 -4.87 -3.53 -0.14
CA PHE A 67 -3.74 -2.83 0.46
C PHE A 67 -3.92 -2.77 1.96
N ILE A 68 -2.83 -2.99 2.71
CA ILE A 68 -2.84 -2.99 4.17
C ILE A 68 -1.67 -2.16 4.69
N ALA A 69 -1.97 -1.17 5.54
CA ALA A 69 -0.98 -0.39 6.27
C ALA A 69 -0.50 -1.17 7.49
N ILE A 70 0.81 -1.29 7.62
CA ILE A 70 1.49 -2.05 8.67
C ILE A 70 2.48 -1.13 9.38
N ASN A 71 2.14 -0.75 10.61
CA ASN A 71 2.97 0.12 11.44
C ASN A 71 4.29 -0.56 11.83
N GLY A 72 4.27 -1.81 12.24
CA GLY A 72 5.46 -2.47 12.79
C GLY A 72 6.65 -2.59 11.85
N ASN A 73 6.42 -2.51 10.53
CA ASN A 73 7.45 -2.56 9.49
C ASN A 73 7.48 -1.30 8.63
N ASP A 74 6.69 -0.27 8.98
CA ASP A 74 6.60 0.98 8.23
C ASP A 74 6.23 0.77 6.76
N GLN A 75 5.31 -0.16 6.50
CA GLN A 75 5.02 -0.63 5.15
C GLN A 75 3.54 -0.55 4.79
N ILE A 76 3.29 -0.46 3.50
CA ILE A 76 2.00 -0.76 2.88
C ILE A 76 2.19 -1.99 2.00
N VAL A 77 1.47 -3.07 2.30
CA VAL A 77 1.52 -4.31 1.53
C VAL A 77 0.39 -4.40 0.53
N GLU A 78 0.64 -5.09 -0.58
CA GLU A 78 -0.29 -5.27 -1.68
C GLU A 78 -0.54 -6.76 -1.93
N TYR A 79 -1.83 -7.11 -2.01
CA TYR A 79 -2.32 -8.42 -2.44
C TYR A 79 -3.16 -8.27 -3.70
N GLU A 80 -2.97 -9.18 -4.65
CA GLU A 80 -3.84 -9.35 -5.81
C GLU A 80 -4.83 -10.48 -5.53
N LEU A 81 -6.13 -10.23 -5.74
CA LEU A 81 -7.18 -11.21 -5.53
C LEU A 81 -7.55 -11.87 -6.86
N THR A 82 -7.75 -13.18 -6.84
CA THR A 82 -8.18 -13.94 -8.01
C THR A 82 -9.60 -13.57 -8.43
N THR A 83 -10.45 -13.30 -7.46
CA THR A 83 -11.83 -12.83 -7.65
C THR A 83 -12.00 -11.51 -6.90
N ALA A 84 -12.61 -10.51 -7.57
CA ALA A 84 -12.83 -9.19 -7.00
C ALA A 84 -13.58 -9.26 -5.65
N PHE A 85 -13.06 -8.58 -4.63
CA PHE A 85 -13.65 -8.53 -3.29
C PHE A 85 -13.84 -9.92 -2.65
N ASP A 86 -13.01 -10.92 -2.98
CA ASP A 86 -13.14 -12.28 -2.47
C ASP A 86 -11.76 -12.77 -1.97
N ILE A 87 -11.54 -12.65 -0.67
CA ILE A 87 -10.26 -13.06 -0.06
C ILE A 87 -10.16 -14.59 0.08
N ASP A 88 -11.29 -15.30 0.08
CA ASP A 88 -11.35 -16.76 0.14
C ASP A 88 -11.13 -17.41 -1.23
N GLY A 89 -11.46 -16.68 -2.31
CA GLY A 89 -11.33 -17.14 -3.71
C GLY A 89 -9.89 -17.22 -4.23
N GLY A 90 -8.90 -16.94 -3.40
CA GLY A 90 -7.47 -16.96 -3.71
C GLY A 90 -6.87 -15.57 -3.85
N HIS A 91 -5.64 -15.46 -3.39
CA HIS A 91 -4.87 -14.22 -3.39
C HIS A 91 -3.39 -14.50 -3.67
N THR A 92 -2.68 -13.47 -4.08
CA THR A 92 -1.23 -13.50 -4.29
C THR A 92 -0.63 -12.24 -3.66
N TYR A 93 0.31 -12.42 -2.75
CA TYR A 93 1.14 -11.31 -2.27
C TYR A 93 1.98 -10.74 -3.41
N LYS A 94 1.90 -9.42 -3.63
CA LYS A 94 2.61 -8.74 -4.71
C LYS A 94 3.88 -8.08 -4.23
N GLY A 95 3.90 -7.62 -2.99
CA GLY A 95 5.04 -6.94 -2.39
C GLY A 95 4.64 -5.91 -1.35
N ALA A 96 5.63 -5.19 -0.84
CA ALA A 96 5.48 -4.12 0.11
C ALA A 96 6.15 -2.84 -0.38
N TYR A 97 5.55 -1.72 -0.06
CA TYR A 97 6.13 -0.40 -0.17
C TYR A 97 6.52 0.09 1.22
N THR A 98 7.80 0.42 1.43
CA THR A 98 8.27 1.02 2.68
C THR A 98 8.00 2.52 2.65
N VAL A 99 7.29 3.00 3.64
CA VAL A 99 6.99 4.42 3.80
C VAL A 99 8.27 5.16 4.20
N ALA A 100 8.68 6.15 3.39
CA ALA A 100 10.05 6.69 3.41
C ALA A 100 10.16 8.04 4.13
N TYR A 101 9.93 8.09 5.45
CA TYR A 101 10.32 9.24 6.25
C TYR A 101 10.68 8.85 7.68
N SER A 102 11.09 9.85 8.46
CA SER A 102 11.59 9.61 9.82
C SER A 102 10.48 9.13 10.75
N ASN A 103 10.58 7.88 11.20
CA ASN A 103 9.66 7.26 12.15
C ASN A 103 8.20 7.22 11.66
N PRO A 104 7.92 6.55 10.52
CA PRO A 104 6.57 6.43 10.00
C PRO A 104 5.68 5.56 10.89
N ASP A 105 4.38 5.88 10.89
CA ASP A 105 3.33 5.11 11.56
C ASP A 105 2.12 5.07 10.62
N PRO A 106 2.19 4.27 9.52
CA PRO A 106 1.12 4.22 8.53
C PRO A 106 -0.15 3.63 9.14
N ALA A 107 -1.19 4.46 9.24
CA ALA A 107 -2.44 4.12 9.92
C ALA A 107 -3.63 3.97 8.98
N GLY A 108 -3.69 4.73 7.90
CA GLY A 108 -4.80 4.70 6.97
C GLY A 108 -4.36 4.80 5.52
N ILE A 109 -5.08 4.14 4.61
CA ILE A 109 -4.79 4.16 3.19
C ILE A 109 -6.03 4.55 2.41
N ALA A 110 -5.87 5.42 1.43
CA ALA A 110 -6.88 5.73 0.44
C ALA A 110 -6.24 5.96 -0.93
N PHE A 111 -7.03 5.80 -1.98
CA PHE A 111 -6.61 6.10 -3.34
C PHE A 111 -7.54 7.14 -3.96
N ASN A 112 -7.04 7.92 -4.91
CA ASN A 112 -7.91 8.68 -5.79
C ASN A 112 -8.66 7.71 -6.74
N HIS A 113 -9.67 8.25 -7.42
CA HIS A 113 -10.59 7.43 -8.23
C HIS A 113 -9.90 6.60 -9.33
N ASP A 114 -8.88 7.14 -9.95
CA ASP A 114 -8.14 6.48 -11.05
C ASP A 114 -6.93 5.68 -10.56
N GLY A 115 -6.66 5.66 -9.24
CA GLY A 115 -5.57 4.91 -8.65
C GLY A 115 -4.17 5.44 -8.94
N THR A 116 -4.06 6.65 -9.49
CA THR A 116 -2.75 7.28 -9.78
C THR A 116 -2.12 7.90 -8.55
N LYS A 117 -2.89 8.09 -7.47
CA LYS A 117 -2.41 8.60 -6.20
C LYS A 117 -2.85 7.71 -5.05
N MET A 118 -1.92 7.47 -4.13
CA MET A 118 -2.17 6.89 -2.83
C MET A 118 -2.00 7.97 -1.76
N PHE A 119 -2.86 7.93 -0.77
CA PHE A 119 -2.79 8.77 0.43
C PHE A 119 -2.58 7.85 1.63
N ASN A 120 -1.58 8.15 2.43
CA ASN A 120 -1.33 7.49 3.70
C ASN A 120 -1.56 8.48 4.84
N ALA A 121 -2.44 8.13 5.78
CA ALA A 121 -2.53 8.86 7.03
C ALA A 121 -1.46 8.32 7.98
N ASP A 122 -0.57 9.19 8.43
CA ASP A 122 0.49 8.86 9.37
C ASP A 122 0.13 9.36 10.77
N PHE A 123 0.08 8.44 11.73
CA PHE A 123 -0.33 8.76 13.09
C PHE A 123 0.78 9.47 13.87
N SER A 124 2.06 9.12 13.63
CA SER A 124 3.18 9.69 14.38
C SER A 124 3.53 11.12 13.96
N GLN A 125 3.20 11.46 12.71
CA GLN A 125 3.52 12.77 12.12
C GLN A 125 2.31 13.71 12.08
N ASP A 126 1.11 13.23 12.41
CA ASP A 126 -0.14 13.99 12.28
C ASP A 126 -0.36 14.52 10.84
N THR A 127 0.05 13.75 9.82
CA THR A 127 0.03 14.17 8.41
C THR A 127 -0.74 13.20 7.52
N ILE A 128 -1.08 13.67 6.32
CA ILE A 128 -1.51 12.83 5.21
C ILE A 128 -0.46 12.97 4.12
N GLU A 129 0.23 11.87 3.85
CA GLU A 129 1.23 11.81 2.80
C GLU A 129 0.61 11.38 1.48
N THR A 130 1.10 11.96 0.39
CA THR A 130 0.61 11.68 -0.96
C THR A 130 1.71 11.04 -1.80
N TYR A 131 1.41 9.92 -2.41
CA TYR A 131 2.32 9.19 -3.31
C TYR A 131 1.73 9.14 -4.71
N THR A 132 2.53 9.50 -5.71
CA THR A 132 2.16 9.33 -7.12
C THR A 132 2.58 7.93 -7.57
N LEU A 133 1.65 7.16 -8.12
CA LEU A 133 1.91 5.81 -8.60
C LEU A 133 2.21 5.82 -10.10
N VAL A 134 3.27 5.14 -10.50
CA VAL A 134 3.67 4.99 -11.92
C VAL A 134 2.64 4.16 -12.69
N SER A 135 2.03 3.20 -12.02
CA SER A 135 0.95 2.39 -12.56
C SER A 135 -0.22 2.40 -11.57
N PRO A 136 -1.45 2.68 -12.02
CA PRO A 136 -2.61 2.77 -11.14
C PRO A 136 -2.75 1.56 -10.21
N PHE A 137 -2.96 1.82 -8.92
CA PHE A 137 -3.14 0.81 -7.88
C PHE A 137 -2.02 -0.25 -7.83
N ASN A 138 -0.78 0.09 -8.18
CA ASN A 138 0.32 -0.86 -8.18
C ASN A 138 1.51 -0.27 -7.41
N LEU A 139 1.72 -0.76 -6.17
CA LEU A 139 2.80 -0.30 -5.33
C LEU A 139 4.15 -0.92 -5.71
N VAL A 140 4.14 -2.09 -6.34
CA VAL A 140 5.35 -2.86 -6.65
C VAL A 140 5.99 -2.44 -7.97
N ALA A 141 5.21 -1.88 -8.90
CA ALA A 141 5.72 -1.40 -10.19
C ALA A 141 6.41 -0.02 -10.12
N ASN A 142 6.96 0.33 -9.00
CA ASN A 142 7.58 1.60 -8.63
C ASN A 142 6.58 2.68 -8.21
N VAL A 143 6.52 2.91 -6.91
CA VAL A 143 6.26 4.25 -6.44
C VAL A 143 7.43 5.08 -6.93
N SER A 144 7.23 5.91 -7.95
CA SER A 144 8.08 7.06 -8.08
C SER A 144 7.76 7.91 -6.85
N GLY A 145 8.53 7.71 -5.78
CA GLY A 145 8.63 8.72 -4.77
C GLY A 145 9.11 9.95 -5.54
N GLU A 146 8.16 10.82 -5.91
CA GLU A 146 8.54 12.21 -5.90
C GLU A 146 8.75 12.53 -4.42
N HIS A 147 9.87 12.10 -3.87
CA HIS A 147 10.61 13.04 -3.09
C HIS A 147 10.75 14.23 -4.03
N ASP A 148 10.16 15.31 -3.63
CA ASP A 148 10.37 16.64 -4.20
C ASP A 148 11.83 17.06 -3.98
N GLY A 149 12.73 16.13 -4.26
CA GLY A 149 14.15 16.27 -4.37
C GLY A 149 14.41 16.65 -5.81
N ASP A 150 14.56 17.93 -6.04
CA ASP A 150 15.18 18.45 -7.25
C ASP A 150 16.51 17.69 -7.47
N VAL A 151 16.49 16.68 -8.32
CA VAL A 151 17.66 15.84 -8.66
C VAL A 151 18.84 16.68 -9.15
N LEU A 152 18.59 17.92 -9.55
CA LEU A 152 19.56 18.89 -10.02
C LEU A 152 19.69 20.11 -9.10
N GLY A 153 18.90 20.20 -8.03
CA GLY A 153 18.80 21.41 -7.22
C GLY A 153 20.06 21.77 -6.43
N ASP A 154 20.88 20.77 -6.14
CA ASP A 154 22.17 20.92 -5.48
C ASP A 154 23.37 20.71 -6.42
N ASP A 155 23.10 20.34 -7.68
CA ASP A 155 24.12 20.21 -8.68
C ASP A 155 24.45 21.57 -9.32
N THR A 156 25.73 21.82 -9.51
CA THR A 156 26.20 23.05 -10.16
C THR A 156 27.13 22.73 -11.34
N ASP A 157 26.83 23.33 -12.47
CA ASP A 157 27.78 23.33 -13.59
C ASP A 157 28.74 24.51 -13.47
N ALA A 158 30.05 24.22 -13.54
CA ALA A 158 31.09 25.24 -13.37
C ALA A 158 31.11 26.29 -14.51
N ASN A 159 30.52 25.96 -15.66
CA ASN A 159 30.44 26.81 -16.83
C ASN A 159 29.08 27.51 -16.97
N GLY A 160 28.10 27.15 -16.13
CA GLY A 160 26.75 27.71 -16.17
C GLY A 160 25.86 27.14 -17.27
N ASP A 161 26.19 25.96 -17.80
CA ASP A 161 25.38 25.26 -18.78
C ASP A 161 24.11 24.66 -18.13
N THR A 162 23.09 24.40 -18.92
CA THR A 162 21.87 23.75 -18.44
C THR A 162 22.12 22.29 -18.13
N LEU A 163 21.97 21.90 -16.87
CA LEU A 163 22.03 20.51 -16.45
C LEU A 163 20.79 19.76 -16.91
N THR A 164 20.99 18.54 -17.41
CA THR A 164 19.90 17.69 -17.89
C THR A 164 20.11 16.25 -17.46
N VAL A 165 19.10 15.62 -16.86
CA VAL A 165 19.11 14.18 -16.60
C VAL A 165 18.93 13.45 -17.93
N THR A 166 19.98 12.78 -18.43
CA THR A 166 19.94 12.03 -19.69
C THR A 166 19.63 10.55 -19.49
N SER A 167 19.84 10.01 -18.29
CA SER A 167 19.48 8.63 -17.92
C SER A 167 19.37 8.48 -16.40
N TYR A 168 18.55 7.56 -15.96
CA TYR A 168 18.49 7.12 -14.58
C TYR A 168 18.34 5.60 -14.52
N ILE A 169 18.83 5.00 -13.44
CA ILE A 169 18.66 3.57 -13.18
C ILE A 169 17.82 3.44 -11.94
N THR A 170 16.69 2.75 -12.05
CA THR A 170 15.91 2.31 -10.89
C THR A 170 16.48 0.99 -10.42
N VAL A 171 17.04 0.96 -9.21
CA VAL A 171 17.50 -0.27 -8.56
C VAL A 171 16.47 -0.69 -7.49
N ALA A 172 16.05 -1.94 -7.55
CA ALA A 172 15.08 -2.50 -6.61
C ALA A 172 15.67 -2.77 -5.20
N SER A 173 16.93 -2.42 -4.95
CA SER A 173 17.60 -2.51 -3.65
C SER A 173 18.70 -1.46 -3.55
N GLU A 174 18.92 -0.94 -2.36
CA GLU A 174 20.00 -0.03 -2.02
C GLU A 174 21.37 -0.67 -2.30
N GLY A 175 21.80 -0.60 -3.53
CA GLY A 175 23.12 -1.05 -3.96
C GLY A 175 23.58 -0.15 -5.08
N SER A 176 24.77 0.40 -4.96
CA SER A 176 25.43 1.33 -5.88
C SER A 176 25.09 1.07 -7.35
N GLY A 177 24.21 1.88 -7.92
CA GLY A 177 23.97 1.91 -9.36
C GLY A 177 25.10 2.68 -10.05
N THR A 178 25.66 2.10 -11.10
CA THR A 178 26.55 2.80 -12.04
C THR A 178 25.70 3.35 -13.20
N ALA A 179 25.78 4.63 -13.44
CA ALA A 179 25.14 5.23 -14.62
C ALA A 179 25.69 4.62 -15.91
N ALA A 180 24.81 4.20 -16.80
CA ALA A 180 25.21 3.86 -18.17
C ALA A 180 25.19 5.13 -19.03
N SER A 181 26.26 5.34 -19.73
CA SER A 181 26.43 6.42 -20.71
C SER A 181 25.68 6.13 -22.01
#